data_fe5c6df2c3a78f7f66960fd8806c40f5
#
_entry.id   fe5c6df2c3a78f7f66960fd8806c40f5
#
_cell.length_a   1.000
_cell.length_b   1.000
_cell.length_c   1.000
_cell.angle_alpha   90.00
_cell.angle_beta   90.00
_cell.angle_gamma   90.00
#
_symmetry.space_group_name_H-M   'P 1'
#
loop_
_entity.id
_entity.type
_entity.pdbx_description
1 polymer ?
#
loop_
_entity_poly.entity_id
_entity_poly.type
_entity_poly.pdbx_seq_one_letter_code
_entity_poly.pdbx_strand_id
1 'polypeptide(L)'
;RQTLKKKCIDIGWEYDDEKSEVIFSVGGDGTLLRAIHTYIDRLDEIQFVAIHTGNLGFFTDYTQDEVDHLVYDLKHNQPKIEEFNLLQMDLPQVNETLYALNEVRIESLAKTLVLDISIDDEFFESSQGSGICVSTQSGSTAVNRALKGAVVDPGLKVLQLCEIMPISHKNHHSLKNPYIMNDTRKIGAVSYTHLRAHE
;
A
#
# COMPACT_ATOMS: atom_id res chain seq x y z
N ARG A 1 21.37 -4.66 12.89
CA ARG A 1 20.43 -5.74 13.32
C ARG A 1 20.93 -6.43 14.59
N GLN A 2 22.15 -7.00 14.62
CA GLN A 2 22.69 -7.69 15.81
C GLN A 2 22.76 -6.77 17.04
N THR A 3 23.15 -5.51 16.86
CA THR A 3 23.23 -4.51 17.95
C THR A 3 21.84 -4.21 18.54
N LEU A 4 20.82 -4.03 17.69
CA LEU A 4 19.45 -3.80 18.14
C LEU A 4 18.91 -5.00 18.91
N LYS A 5 19.05 -6.21 18.35
CA LYS A 5 18.64 -7.45 19.01
C LYS A 5 19.24 -7.57 20.42
N LYS A 6 20.55 -7.34 20.55
CA LYS A 6 21.23 -7.40 21.84
C LYS A 6 20.65 -6.36 22.83
N LYS A 7 20.48 -5.11 22.39
CA LYS A 7 19.94 -4.03 23.24
C LYS A 7 18.49 -4.29 23.69
N CYS A 8 17.65 -4.88 22.84
CA CYS A 8 16.30 -5.28 23.22
C CYS A 8 16.31 -6.39 24.27
N ILE A 9 17.19 -7.39 24.13
CA ILE A 9 17.35 -8.44 25.13
C ILE A 9 17.84 -7.85 26.46
N ASP A 10 18.76 -6.90 26.44
CA ASP A 10 19.31 -6.25 27.65
C ASP A 10 18.22 -5.48 28.45
N ILE A 11 17.14 -5.06 27.82
CA ILE A 11 15.97 -4.44 28.49
C ILE A 11 14.85 -5.41 28.83
N GLY A 12 15.05 -6.72 28.63
CA GLY A 12 14.13 -7.78 29.03
C GLY A 12 13.17 -8.26 27.94
N TRP A 13 13.38 -7.87 26.68
CA TRP A 13 12.61 -8.40 25.57
C TRP A 13 13.13 -9.78 25.14
N GLU A 14 12.22 -10.67 24.79
CA GLU A 14 12.55 -11.97 24.24
C GLU A 14 12.57 -11.91 22.70
N TYR A 15 13.48 -12.65 22.09
CA TYR A 15 13.51 -12.79 20.64
C TYR A 15 12.83 -14.11 20.27
N ASP A 16 11.79 -13.99 19.45
CA ASP A 16 11.02 -15.12 18.94
C ASP A 16 10.72 -14.90 17.45
N ASP A 17 11.03 -15.87 16.61
CA ASP A 17 10.77 -15.79 15.16
C ASP A 17 9.32 -16.20 14.80
N GLU A 18 8.63 -16.93 15.69
CA GLU A 18 7.29 -17.48 15.39
C GLU A 18 6.16 -16.71 16.09
N LYS A 19 6.40 -16.24 17.32
CA LYS A 19 5.39 -15.62 18.18
C LYS A 19 5.67 -14.16 18.50
N SER A 20 6.45 -13.49 17.65
CA SER A 20 6.74 -12.07 17.83
C SER A 20 5.48 -11.23 17.83
N GLU A 21 5.37 -10.30 18.78
CA GLU A 21 4.33 -9.26 18.84
C GLU A 21 4.82 -7.95 18.18
N VAL A 22 6.14 -7.76 18.12
CA VAL A 22 6.75 -6.57 17.50
C VAL A 22 7.79 -6.97 16.47
N ILE A 23 7.66 -6.44 15.28
CA ILE A 23 8.55 -6.67 14.15
C ILE A 23 9.38 -5.41 13.87
N PHE A 24 10.69 -5.52 13.99
CA PHE A 24 11.62 -4.44 13.61
C PHE A 24 12.00 -4.55 12.14
N SER A 25 11.52 -3.63 11.33
CA SER A 25 11.91 -3.48 9.93
C SER A 25 13.12 -2.57 9.81
N VAL A 26 14.28 -3.10 9.44
CA VAL A 26 15.54 -2.34 9.33
C VAL A 26 15.91 -2.19 7.85
N GLY A 27 15.66 -1.02 7.29
CA GLY A 27 15.84 -0.71 5.87
C GLY A 27 15.07 0.53 5.46
N GLY A 28 14.60 0.61 4.23
CA GLY A 28 13.67 1.64 3.74
C GLY A 28 12.23 1.12 3.70
N ASP A 29 11.29 1.93 3.19
CA ASP A 29 9.87 1.59 3.07
C ASP A 29 9.62 0.24 2.39
N GLY A 30 10.39 -0.10 1.33
CA GLY A 30 10.29 -1.40 0.68
C GLY A 30 10.64 -2.59 1.58
N THR A 31 11.42 -2.40 2.65
CA THR A 31 11.71 -3.44 3.64
C THR A 31 10.50 -3.63 4.56
N LEU A 32 9.87 -2.53 4.96
CA LEU A 32 8.62 -2.57 5.74
C LEU A 32 7.50 -3.24 4.94
N LEU A 33 7.30 -2.85 3.69
CA LEU A 33 6.30 -3.48 2.81
C LEU A 33 6.50 -5.00 2.71
N ARG A 34 7.75 -5.47 2.53
CA ARG A 34 8.04 -6.91 2.55
C ARG A 34 7.74 -7.56 3.89
N ALA A 35 8.03 -6.88 5.01
CA ALA A 35 7.69 -7.40 6.33
C ALA A 35 6.18 -7.54 6.51
N ILE A 36 5.38 -6.55 6.11
CA ILE A 36 3.92 -6.60 6.13
C ILE A 36 3.41 -7.81 5.32
N HIS A 37 3.89 -8.01 4.11
CA HIS A 37 3.52 -9.17 3.29
C HIS A 37 3.95 -10.51 3.91
N THR A 38 5.09 -10.56 4.60
CA THR A 38 5.55 -11.77 5.27
C THR A 38 4.65 -12.19 6.43
N TYR A 39 4.07 -11.21 7.12
CA TYR A 39 3.23 -11.43 8.30
C TYR A 39 1.74 -11.12 8.04
N ILE A 40 1.30 -11.22 6.78
CA ILE A 40 -0.05 -10.79 6.35
C ILE A 40 -1.17 -11.47 7.15
N ASP A 41 -0.98 -12.74 7.54
CA ASP A 41 -1.97 -13.53 8.28
C ASP A 41 -2.00 -13.20 9.78
N ARG A 42 -1.11 -12.31 10.26
CA ARG A 42 -0.94 -11.98 11.67
C ARG A 42 -0.96 -10.48 11.97
N LEU A 43 -1.41 -9.66 11.03
CA LEU A 43 -1.37 -8.20 11.16
C LEU A 43 -2.18 -7.68 12.34
N ASP A 44 -3.23 -8.38 12.76
CA ASP A 44 -4.04 -8.03 13.92
C ASP A 44 -3.33 -8.28 15.26
N GLU A 45 -2.24 -9.07 15.25
CA GLU A 45 -1.51 -9.51 16.45
C GLU A 45 -0.18 -8.78 16.61
N ILE A 46 0.35 -8.18 15.54
CA ILE A 46 1.72 -7.65 15.52
C ILE A 46 1.77 -6.15 15.22
N GLN A 47 2.82 -5.54 15.74
CA GLN A 47 3.14 -4.15 15.49
C GLN A 47 4.47 -4.05 14.74
N PHE A 48 4.62 -3.04 13.92
CA PHE A 48 5.86 -2.78 13.19
C PHE A 48 6.56 -1.55 13.74
N VAL A 49 7.88 -1.62 13.88
CA VAL A 49 8.74 -0.47 14.14
C VAL A 49 9.73 -0.37 12.99
N ALA A 50 9.69 0.73 12.26
CA ALA A 50 10.52 0.92 11.08
C ALA A 50 11.75 1.78 11.39
N ILE A 51 12.93 1.22 11.11
CA ILE A 51 14.24 1.88 11.30
C ILE A 51 14.89 2.02 9.94
N HIS A 52 15.04 3.23 9.45
CA HIS A 52 15.66 3.44 8.15
C HIS A 52 17.19 3.50 8.23
N THR A 53 17.83 2.99 7.18
CA THR A 53 19.29 2.90 7.07
C THR A 53 19.86 3.68 5.89
N GLY A 54 19.07 4.53 5.26
CA GLY A 54 19.44 5.32 4.08
C GLY A 54 18.65 6.61 3.99
N ASN A 55 18.06 6.90 2.83
CA ASN A 55 17.18 8.05 2.66
C ASN A 55 15.91 7.89 3.47
N LEU A 56 15.41 8.97 4.06
CA LEU A 56 14.20 9.02 4.86
C LEU A 56 13.01 8.46 4.06
N GLY A 57 12.32 7.48 4.65
CA GLY A 57 11.06 6.93 4.13
C GLY A 57 9.83 7.61 4.72
N PHE A 58 8.65 7.24 4.23
CA PHE A 58 7.37 7.74 4.72
C PHE A 58 6.88 7.03 5.99
N PHE A 59 7.32 5.78 6.19
CA PHE A 59 6.85 4.89 7.27
C PHE A 59 7.93 4.60 8.31
N THR A 60 8.93 5.45 8.42
CA THR A 60 10.05 5.18 9.32
C THR A 60 9.94 5.99 10.59
N ASP A 61 10.06 5.29 11.73
CA ASP A 61 9.94 5.88 13.07
C ASP A 61 11.29 6.39 13.58
N TYR A 62 12.36 5.67 13.26
CA TYR A 62 13.72 5.94 13.75
C TYR A 62 14.76 5.80 12.65
N THR A 63 15.86 6.49 12.82
CA THR A 63 17.09 6.31 12.02
C THR A 63 18.00 5.27 12.67
N GLN A 64 19.00 4.78 11.92
CA GLN A 64 19.97 3.84 12.48
C GLN A 64 20.79 4.44 13.64
N ASP A 65 20.96 5.77 13.67
CA ASP A 65 21.74 6.48 14.70
C ASP A 65 20.89 6.72 15.97
N GLU A 66 19.56 6.54 15.89
CA GLU A 66 18.61 6.69 16.99
C GLU A 66 18.26 5.37 17.69
N VAL A 67 19.00 4.28 17.42
CA VAL A 67 18.73 2.97 18.04
C VAL A 67 18.78 3.02 19.58
N ASP A 68 19.63 3.86 20.17
CA ASP A 68 19.66 4.02 21.61
C ASP A 68 18.44 4.76 22.16
N HIS A 69 17.94 5.74 21.41
CA HIS A 69 16.70 6.45 21.72
C HIS A 69 15.49 5.50 21.60
N LEU A 70 15.42 4.73 20.53
CA LEU A 70 14.39 3.68 20.37
C LEU A 70 14.37 2.74 21.58
N VAL A 71 15.53 2.21 22.00
CA VAL A 71 15.61 1.28 23.14
C VAL A 71 15.20 1.96 24.44
N TYR A 72 15.53 3.24 24.61
CA TYR A 72 15.07 4.03 25.75
C TYR A 72 13.55 4.18 25.73
N ASP A 73 12.95 4.51 24.58
CA ASP A 73 11.50 4.68 24.43
C ASP A 73 10.76 3.37 24.69
N LEU A 74 11.22 2.25 24.13
CA LEU A 74 10.64 0.92 24.38
C LEU A 74 10.63 0.52 25.85
N LYS A 75 11.58 1.05 26.63
CA LYS A 75 11.68 0.74 28.08
C LYS A 75 10.85 1.67 28.97
N HIS A 76 10.70 2.94 28.61
CA HIS A 76 10.21 3.98 29.50
C HIS A 76 8.91 4.65 29.03
N ASN A 77 8.60 4.57 27.74
CA ASN A 77 7.46 5.24 27.14
C ASN A 77 6.42 4.22 26.65
N GLN A 78 5.17 4.67 26.60
CA GLN A 78 4.15 3.92 25.85
C GLN A 78 4.17 4.39 24.39
N PRO A 79 4.27 3.48 23.41
CA PRO A 79 4.27 3.85 22.02
C PRO A 79 2.92 4.44 21.59
N LYS A 80 2.96 5.44 20.74
CA LYS A 80 1.79 5.85 19.96
C LYS A 80 1.67 4.91 18.78
N ILE A 81 0.57 4.19 18.70
CA ILE A 81 0.31 3.27 17.59
C ILE A 81 -0.47 4.02 16.51
N GLU A 82 -0.02 3.94 15.29
CA GLU A 82 -0.72 4.40 14.10
C GLU A 82 -1.23 3.21 13.32
N GLU A 83 -2.51 3.25 12.94
CA GLU A 83 -3.17 2.18 12.19
C GLU A 83 -3.29 2.59 10.71
N PHE A 84 -2.93 1.67 9.82
CA PHE A 84 -3.03 1.86 8.39
C PHE A 84 -3.93 0.78 7.79
N ASN A 85 -4.92 1.19 6.99
CA ASN A 85 -5.74 0.24 6.26
C ASN A 85 -4.99 -0.28 5.03
N LEU A 86 -5.10 -1.58 4.78
CA LEU A 86 -4.61 -2.21 3.56
C LEU A 86 -5.73 -2.24 2.51
N LEU A 87 -5.34 -2.03 1.26
CA LEU A 87 -6.20 -2.31 0.12
C LEU A 87 -6.11 -3.79 -0.21
N GLN A 88 -7.24 -4.48 -0.18
CA GLN A 88 -7.35 -5.87 -0.64
C GLN A 88 -7.77 -5.90 -2.11
N MET A 89 -7.14 -6.75 -2.90
CA MET A 89 -7.51 -7.02 -4.28
C MET A 89 -7.71 -8.51 -4.47
N ASP A 90 -8.93 -8.90 -4.80
CA ASP A 90 -9.28 -10.27 -5.14
C ASP A 90 -9.16 -10.51 -6.63
N LEU A 91 -8.51 -11.59 -7.01
CA LEU A 91 -8.32 -12.07 -8.38
C LEU A 91 -9.05 -13.41 -8.57
N PRO A 92 -10.37 -13.40 -8.82
CA PRO A 92 -11.17 -14.63 -8.87
C PRO A 92 -10.70 -15.63 -9.94
N GLN A 93 -10.13 -15.13 -11.04
CA GLN A 93 -9.68 -15.97 -12.17
C GLN A 93 -8.54 -16.92 -11.80
N VAL A 94 -7.72 -16.54 -10.83
CA VAL A 94 -6.57 -17.32 -10.34
C VAL A 94 -6.71 -17.73 -8.88
N ASN A 95 -7.84 -17.38 -8.25
CA ASN A 95 -8.13 -17.63 -6.84
C ASN A 95 -7.03 -17.10 -5.91
N GLU A 96 -6.60 -15.86 -6.16
CA GLU A 96 -5.60 -15.17 -5.36
C GLU A 96 -6.16 -13.89 -4.76
N THR A 97 -5.68 -13.54 -3.57
CA THR A 97 -5.91 -12.27 -2.90
C THR A 97 -4.58 -11.58 -2.65
N LEU A 98 -4.47 -10.33 -3.07
CA LEU A 98 -3.31 -9.49 -2.87
C LEU A 98 -3.64 -8.35 -1.92
N TYR A 99 -2.63 -7.86 -1.19
CA TYR A 99 -2.77 -6.73 -0.28
C TYR A 99 -1.75 -5.64 -0.61
N ALA A 100 -2.15 -4.39 -0.46
CA ALA A 100 -1.27 -3.25 -0.69
C ALA A 100 -1.46 -2.18 0.39
N LEU A 101 -0.35 -1.65 0.92
CA LEU A 101 -0.36 -0.50 1.82
C LEU A 101 -0.56 0.80 1.04
N ASN A 102 0.08 0.94 -0.11
CA ASN A 102 0.05 2.16 -0.92
C ASN A 102 -1.04 2.12 -2.00
N GLU A 103 -0.87 1.30 -3.01
CA GLU A 103 -1.78 1.22 -4.15
C GLU A 103 -1.77 -0.15 -4.83
N VAL A 104 -2.84 -0.41 -5.56
CA VAL A 104 -2.95 -1.47 -6.57
C VAL A 104 -3.05 -0.82 -7.94
N ARG A 105 -2.32 -1.36 -8.92
CA ARG A 105 -2.39 -0.92 -10.32
C ARG A 105 -2.78 -2.07 -11.23
N ILE A 106 -3.72 -1.80 -12.13
CA ILE A 106 -4.05 -2.65 -13.26
C ILE A 106 -3.55 -1.91 -14.49
N GLU A 107 -2.44 -2.39 -15.06
CA GLU A 107 -1.68 -1.63 -16.07
C GLU A 107 -1.15 -2.51 -17.19
N SER A 108 -1.13 -1.98 -18.41
CA SER A 108 -0.45 -2.56 -19.55
C SER A 108 0.54 -1.57 -20.16
N LEU A 109 1.78 -2.01 -20.31
CA LEU A 109 2.85 -1.22 -20.95
C LEU A 109 2.83 -1.30 -22.48
N ALA A 110 2.20 -2.32 -23.03
CA ALA A 110 2.29 -2.62 -24.47
C ALA A 110 1.00 -2.34 -25.26
N LYS A 111 -0.14 -2.28 -24.58
CA LYS A 111 -1.46 -2.17 -25.25
C LYS A 111 -2.37 -1.24 -24.44
N THR A 112 -3.24 -0.55 -25.16
CA THR A 112 -4.35 0.16 -24.54
C THR A 112 -5.29 -0.85 -23.89
N LEU A 113 -5.59 -0.64 -22.61
CA LEU A 113 -6.63 -1.37 -21.89
C LEU A 113 -7.96 -0.66 -22.03
N VAL A 114 -9.02 -1.44 -22.12
CA VAL A 114 -10.39 -0.99 -21.90
C VAL A 114 -10.89 -1.71 -20.64
N LEU A 115 -11.22 -0.96 -19.61
CA LEU A 115 -11.62 -1.45 -18.31
C LEU A 115 -13.00 -0.89 -17.96
N ASP A 116 -13.99 -1.77 -17.79
CA ASP A 116 -15.23 -1.37 -17.17
C ASP A 116 -15.04 -1.37 -15.65
N ILE A 117 -15.26 -0.22 -15.07
CA ILE A 117 -15.12 0.04 -13.64
C ILE A 117 -16.52 0.04 -13.01
N SER A 118 -16.65 -0.67 -11.91
CA SER A 118 -17.84 -0.64 -11.05
C SER A 118 -17.47 -0.17 -9.65
N ILE A 119 -18.40 0.48 -8.97
CA ILE A 119 -18.29 0.87 -7.56
C ILE A 119 -19.49 0.31 -6.82
N ASP A 120 -19.26 -0.54 -5.82
CA ASP A 120 -20.28 -1.29 -5.09
C ASP A 120 -21.20 -2.08 -6.02
N ASP A 121 -20.59 -2.77 -6.99
CA ASP A 121 -21.24 -3.59 -8.02
C ASP A 121 -22.11 -2.81 -9.03
N GLU A 122 -22.16 -1.48 -8.96
CA GLU A 122 -22.81 -0.63 -9.95
C GLU A 122 -21.80 -0.09 -10.97
N PHE A 123 -22.16 -0.14 -12.27
CA PHE A 123 -21.30 0.41 -13.32
C PHE A 123 -21.03 1.89 -13.08
N PHE A 124 -19.76 2.25 -13.09
CA PHE A 124 -19.30 3.63 -12.87
C PHE A 124 -18.83 4.28 -14.16
N GLU A 125 -17.83 3.69 -14.83
CA GLU A 125 -17.36 4.17 -16.13
C GLU A 125 -16.57 3.08 -16.89
N SER A 126 -16.37 3.31 -18.19
CA SER A 126 -15.43 2.55 -19.01
C SER A 126 -14.18 3.37 -19.23
N SER A 127 -13.06 2.99 -18.62
CA SER A 127 -11.76 3.65 -18.78
C SER A 127 -10.99 3.06 -19.95
N GLN A 128 -10.40 3.92 -20.77
CA GLN A 128 -9.53 3.53 -21.88
C GLN A 128 -8.18 4.23 -21.75
N GLY A 129 -7.11 3.48 -21.64
CA GLY A 129 -5.77 4.04 -21.44
C GLY A 129 -4.73 2.97 -21.17
N SER A 130 -3.68 3.31 -20.42
CA SER A 130 -2.70 2.32 -19.96
C SER A 130 -3.20 1.51 -18.75
N GLY A 131 -4.23 1.99 -18.04
CA GLY A 131 -4.80 1.29 -16.91
C GLY A 131 -5.39 2.21 -15.86
N ILE A 132 -5.52 1.67 -14.64
CA ILE A 132 -6.00 2.39 -13.46
C ILE A 132 -5.10 2.13 -12.25
N CYS A 133 -5.12 3.07 -11.32
CA CYS A 133 -4.48 2.99 -10.02
C CYS A 133 -5.51 3.25 -8.94
N VAL A 134 -5.63 2.36 -7.98
CA VAL A 134 -6.43 2.56 -6.77
C VAL A 134 -5.46 2.70 -5.61
N SER A 135 -5.45 3.83 -4.94
CA SER A 135 -4.56 4.10 -3.83
C SER A 135 -5.31 4.25 -2.51
N THR A 136 -4.67 3.81 -1.45
CA THR A 136 -5.05 4.10 -0.07
C THR A 136 -4.71 5.54 0.29
N GLN A 137 -5.12 5.98 1.46
CA GLN A 137 -4.68 7.25 2.05
C GLN A 137 -3.14 7.31 2.15
N SER A 138 -2.49 6.24 2.63
CA SER A 138 -1.02 6.14 2.73
C SER A 138 -0.33 6.24 1.37
N GLY A 139 -0.92 5.61 0.33
CA GLY A 139 -0.43 5.65 -1.04
C GLY A 139 -0.62 7.00 -1.75
N SER A 140 -1.32 7.95 -1.13
CA SER A 140 -1.60 9.25 -1.76
C SER A 140 -0.34 10.02 -2.14
N THR A 141 0.78 9.81 -1.45
CA THR A 141 2.09 10.43 -1.71
C THR A 141 3.00 9.58 -2.60
N ALA A 142 2.61 8.34 -2.92
CA ALA A 142 3.36 7.41 -3.77
C ALA A 142 3.03 7.61 -5.27
N VAL A 143 2.78 6.53 -6.03
CA VAL A 143 2.47 6.60 -7.48
C VAL A 143 1.23 7.45 -7.75
N ASN A 144 0.23 7.44 -6.86
CA ASN A 144 -0.96 8.28 -6.95
C ASN A 144 -0.62 9.76 -7.21
N ARG A 145 0.41 10.29 -6.54
CA ARG A 145 0.86 11.67 -6.74
C ARG A 145 1.40 11.91 -8.16
N ALA A 146 2.12 10.93 -8.73
CA ALA A 146 2.60 11.01 -10.11
C ALA A 146 1.45 11.00 -11.13
N LEU A 147 0.32 10.40 -10.78
CA LEU A 147 -0.93 10.39 -11.55
C LEU A 147 -1.81 11.62 -11.28
N LYS A 148 -1.28 12.65 -10.62
CA LYS A 148 -1.98 13.90 -10.23
C LYS A 148 -3.09 13.67 -9.20
N GLY A 149 -3.05 12.56 -8.46
CA GLY A 149 -3.91 12.33 -7.32
C GLY A 149 -3.64 13.33 -6.19
N ALA A 150 -4.63 13.59 -5.37
CA ALA A 150 -4.50 14.45 -4.20
C ALA A 150 -3.63 13.79 -3.13
N VAL A 151 -2.83 14.58 -2.44
CA VAL A 151 -2.22 14.17 -1.17
C VAL A 151 -3.29 14.23 -0.09
N VAL A 152 -3.45 13.15 0.65
CA VAL A 152 -4.53 12.96 1.62
C VAL A 152 -3.98 13.02 3.04
N ASP A 153 -4.68 13.75 3.90
CA ASP A 153 -4.38 13.81 5.33
C ASP A 153 -4.48 12.41 5.97
N PRO A 154 -3.54 12.02 6.85
CA PRO A 154 -3.56 10.71 7.52
C PRO A 154 -4.84 10.38 8.28
N GLY A 155 -5.59 11.37 8.73
CA GLY A 155 -6.87 11.19 9.44
C GLY A 155 -8.06 10.83 8.53
N LEU A 156 -7.91 10.89 7.20
CA LEU A 156 -9.01 10.63 6.27
C LEU A 156 -9.00 9.18 5.77
N LYS A 157 -10.12 8.49 5.98
CA LYS A 157 -10.34 7.12 5.51
C LYS A 157 -10.93 7.13 4.10
N VAL A 158 -10.06 7.17 3.10
CA VAL A 158 -10.45 7.26 1.68
C VAL A 158 -9.60 6.38 0.78
N LEU A 159 -10.19 6.05 -0.37
CA LEU A 159 -9.52 5.51 -1.56
C LEU A 159 -9.53 6.55 -2.67
N GLN A 160 -8.53 6.52 -3.52
CA GLN A 160 -8.51 7.30 -4.77
C GLN A 160 -8.38 6.36 -5.96
N LEU A 161 -9.23 6.58 -6.95
CA LEU A 161 -9.15 5.97 -8.27
C LEU A 161 -8.56 6.99 -9.25
N CYS A 162 -7.44 6.66 -9.86
CA CYS A 162 -6.80 7.44 -10.91
C CYS A 162 -6.69 6.62 -12.18
N GLU A 163 -7.00 7.21 -13.31
CA GLU A 163 -6.69 6.62 -14.62
C GLU A 163 -5.20 6.81 -14.97
N ILE A 164 -4.60 5.82 -15.62
CA ILE A 164 -3.22 5.85 -16.08
C ILE A 164 -3.22 6.14 -17.58
N MET A 165 -2.70 7.31 -17.98
CA MET A 165 -2.61 7.78 -19.36
C MET A 165 -3.94 7.60 -20.13
N PRO A 166 -5.04 8.19 -19.61
CA PRO A 166 -6.35 8.00 -20.22
C PRO A 166 -6.42 8.60 -21.63
N ILE A 167 -7.13 7.91 -22.50
CA ILE A 167 -7.43 8.36 -23.86
C ILE A 167 -8.87 8.88 -23.86
N SER A 168 -9.05 10.13 -24.34
CA SER A 168 -10.37 10.72 -24.52
C SER A 168 -10.56 11.10 -25.97
N HIS A 169 -11.68 10.69 -26.56
CA HIS A 169 -12.04 11.00 -27.93
C HIS A 169 -13.54 11.27 -28.04
N LYS A 170 -14.02 11.57 -29.25
CA LYS A 170 -15.41 12.04 -29.48
C LYS A 170 -16.50 11.15 -28.86
N ASN A 171 -16.26 9.83 -28.81
CA ASN A 171 -17.23 8.83 -28.33
C ASN A 171 -16.83 8.20 -26.98
N HIS A 172 -15.79 8.72 -26.33
CA HIS A 172 -15.30 8.18 -25.06
C HIS A 172 -14.85 9.35 -24.18
N HIS A 173 -15.45 9.42 -23.00
CA HIS A 173 -15.12 10.41 -21.99
C HIS A 173 -14.39 9.71 -20.84
N SER A 174 -13.22 10.21 -20.52
CA SER A 174 -12.45 9.81 -19.37
C SER A 174 -12.83 10.69 -18.18
N LEU A 175 -12.76 10.14 -16.98
CA LEU A 175 -12.92 10.89 -15.72
C LEU A 175 -11.93 12.06 -15.62
N LYS A 176 -10.72 11.90 -16.15
CA LYS A 176 -9.60 12.87 -16.23
C LYS A 176 -9.03 13.35 -14.91
N ASN A 177 -9.81 13.32 -13.86
CA ASN A 177 -9.41 13.73 -12.52
C ASN A 177 -9.52 12.55 -11.55
N PRO A 178 -8.67 12.50 -10.51
CA PRO A 178 -8.79 11.49 -9.48
C PRO A 178 -10.18 11.51 -8.84
N TYR A 179 -10.75 10.32 -8.64
CA TYR A 179 -12.01 10.17 -7.93
C TYR A 179 -11.74 9.67 -6.52
N ILE A 180 -12.17 10.45 -5.52
CA ILE A 180 -11.97 10.13 -4.10
C ILE A 180 -13.29 9.58 -3.54
N MET A 181 -13.20 8.47 -2.82
CA MET A 181 -14.33 7.79 -2.21
C MET A 181 -13.98 7.31 -0.80
N ASN A 182 -14.99 6.92 -0.03
CA ASN A 182 -14.78 6.30 1.27
C ASN A 182 -14.03 4.95 1.11
N ASP A 183 -13.18 4.59 2.06
CA ASP A 183 -12.35 3.37 2.04
C ASP A 183 -13.16 2.07 2.23
N THR A 184 -14.43 2.17 2.60
CA THR A 184 -15.35 1.03 2.68
C THR A 184 -15.96 0.64 1.33
N ARG A 185 -15.74 1.45 0.26
CA ARG A 185 -16.27 1.19 -1.07
C ARG A 185 -15.52 0.05 -1.76
N LYS A 186 -16.25 -0.74 -2.54
CA LYS A 186 -15.70 -1.81 -3.35
C LYS A 186 -15.56 -1.37 -4.79
N ILE A 187 -14.38 -1.54 -5.38
CA ILE A 187 -14.10 -1.22 -6.77
C ILE A 187 -13.94 -2.54 -7.54
N GLY A 188 -14.72 -2.72 -8.59
CA GLY A 188 -14.55 -3.80 -9.56
C GLY A 188 -13.93 -3.26 -10.84
N ALA A 189 -13.07 -4.05 -11.49
CA ALA A 189 -12.53 -3.74 -12.80
C ALA A 189 -12.52 -4.99 -13.69
N VAL A 190 -13.13 -4.88 -14.86
CA VAL A 190 -13.21 -5.98 -15.84
C VAL A 190 -12.56 -5.52 -17.13
N SER A 191 -11.57 -6.29 -17.62
CA SER A 191 -10.91 -6.03 -18.90
C SER A 191 -11.57 -6.82 -20.01
N TYR A 192 -11.95 -6.14 -21.10
CA TYR A 192 -12.42 -6.74 -22.36
C TYR A 192 -11.31 -6.88 -23.42
N THR A 193 -10.11 -6.44 -23.12
CA THR A 193 -8.97 -6.67 -24.01
C THR A 193 -8.59 -8.14 -23.98
N HIS A 194 -9.11 -8.92 -24.95
CA HIS A 194 -8.65 -10.28 -25.15
C HIS A 194 -7.14 -10.27 -25.36
N LEU A 195 -6.42 -10.99 -24.51
CA LEU A 195 -5.04 -11.40 -24.77
C LEU A 195 -5.06 -12.32 -26.00
N ARG A 196 -5.08 -11.77 -27.22
CA ARG A 196 -4.67 -12.53 -28.37
C ARG A 196 -3.17 -12.76 -28.21
N ALA A 197 -2.80 -13.99 -27.94
CA ALA A 197 -1.45 -14.44 -28.18
C ALA A 197 -1.13 -14.09 -29.63
N HIS A 198 -0.15 -13.23 -29.84
CA HIS A 198 0.45 -13.10 -31.17
C HIS A 198 1.43 -14.26 -31.31
N GLU A 199 1.08 -15.19 -32.22
CA GLU A 199 2.06 -16.08 -32.83
C GLU A 199 3.15 -15.25 -33.51
#